data_30db44879a617b6a21aa6802ca94e0be
#
_entry.id   30db44879a617b6a21aa6802ca94e0be
#
_cell.length_a   1.000
_cell.length_b   1.000
_cell.length_c   1.000
_cell.angle_alpha   90.00
_cell.angle_beta   90.00
_cell.angle_gamma   90.00
#
_symmetry.space_group_name_H-M   'P 1'
#
loop_
_entity.id
_entity.type
_entity.pdbx_description
1 polymer ?
#
loop_
_entity_poly.entity_id
_entity_poly.type
_entity_poly.pdbx_seq_one_letter_code
_entity_poly.pdbx_strand_id
1 'polypeptide(L)'
;SPQAVIAVFEDSHALGKRLVVSALRVARIPVRDYGLGVTLEELVKKVRQDRPQVLLISVLMLRSALRVADLVRQLEAMSERPYIIVGGAPFLLDAQLWRQVGADAMAANSAEVLRLLKSLGISAADAERSVPL
;
A
#
# COMPACT_ATOMS: atom_id res chain seq x y z
N SER A 1 -6.66 -2.68 14.63
CA SER A 1 -5.96 -2.98 13.37
C SER A 1 -6.21 -1.88 12.35
N PRO A 2 -5.18 -1.35 11.69
CA PRO A 2 -5.39 -0.37 10.64
C PRO A 2 -6.02 -1.03 9.41
N GLN A 3 -6.91 -0.30 8.72
CA GLN A 3 -7.47 -0.79 7.46
C GLN A 3 -6.45 -0.70 6.34
N ALA A 4 -5.68 0.39 6.28
CA ALA A 4 -4.68 0.60 5.24
C ALA A 4 -3.32 0.89 5.84
N VAL A 5 -2.29 0.32 5.26
CA VAL A 5 -0.89 0.58 5.61
C VAL A 5 -0.12 0.92 4.35
N ILE A 6 0.96 1.67 4.49
CA ILE A 6 1.82 2.05 3.38
C ILE A 6 3.29 1.87 3.75
N ALA A 7 4.09 1.39 2.81
CA ALA A 7 5.53 1.21 2.99
C ALA A 7 6.28 1.56 1.71
N VAL A 8 7.46 2.13 1.86
CA VAL A 8 8.45 2.19 0.78
C VAL A 8 9.29 0.94 0.91
N PHE A 9 9.13 0.03 -0.04
CA PHE A 9 9.66 -1.33 0.05
C PHE A 9 11.08 -1.40 -0.52
N GLU A 10 12.00 -1.73 0.35
CA GLU A 10 13.41 -2.00 0.01
C GLU A 10 14.12 -0.90 -0.78
N ASP A 11 13.63 0.31 -0.72
CA ASP A 11 14.37 1.50 -1.16
C ASP A 11 14.00 2.69 -0.28
N SER A 12 14.64 3.82 -0.50
CA SER A 12 14.53 4.94 0.44
C SER A 12 13.94 6.22 -0.17
N HIS A 13 13.27 6.12 -1.30
CA HIS A 13 12.70 7.29 -1.96
C HIS A 13 11.31 7.60 -1.40
N ALA A 14 11.18 8.78 -0.81
CA ALA A 14 10.00 9.12 -0.01
C ALA A 14 8.91 9.88 -0.75
N LEU A 15 9.19 10.45 -1.94
CA LEU A 15 8.25 11.39 -2.56
C LEU A 15 6.89 10.75 -2.85
N GLY A 16 6.87 9.60 -3.49
CA GLY A 16 5.62 8.93 -3.83
C GLY A 16 4.78 8.63 -2.60
N LYS A 17 5.42 8.09 -1.55
CA LYS A 17 4.74 7.80 -0.30
C LYS A 17 4.17 9.07 0.32
N ARG A 18 4.94 10.16 0.35
CA ARG A 18 4.50 11.43 0.92
C ARG A 18 3.28 11.99 0.21
N LEU A 19 3.26 11.89 -1.12
CA LEU A 19 2.12 12.36 -1.90
C LEU A 19 0.86 11.56 -1.56
N VAL A 20 0.99 10.25 -1.47
CA VAL A 20 -0.14 9.39 -1.12
C VAL A 20 -0.61 9.67 0.31
N VAL A 21 0.31 9.70 1.27
CA VAL A 21 -0.04 9.97 2.67
C VAL A 21 -0.75 11.32 2.81
N SER A 22 -0.25 12.35 2.12
CA SER A 22 -0.89 13.67 2.15
C SER A 22 -2.30 13.63 1.57
N ALA A 23 -2.48 12.95 0.44
CA ALA A 23 -3.79 12.83 -0.19
C ALA A 23 -4.79 12.09 0.72
N LEU A 24 -4.34 11.01 1.37
CA LEU A 24 -5.18 10.26 2.28
C LEU A 24 -5.55 11.09 3.52
N ARG A 25 -4.61 11.89 4.02
CA ARG A 25 -4.87 12.78 5.14
C ARG A 25 -5.94 13.81 4.80
N VAL A 26 -5.83 14.43 3.63
CA VAL A 26 -6.83 15.39 3.15
C VAL A 26 -8.20 14.72 3.01
N ALA A 27 -8.22 13.49 2.52
CA ALA A 27 -9.45 12.71 2.35
C ALA A 27 -9.94 12.09 3.67
N ARG A 28 -9.22 12.29 4.77
CA ARG A 28 -9.53 11.74 6.09
C ARG A 28 -9.57 10.22 6.14
N ILE A 29 -8.75 9.59 5.33
CA ILE A 29 -8.60 8.13 5.34
C ILE A 29 -7.38 7.80 6.20
N PRO A 30 -7.55 7.10 7.33
CA PRO A 30 -6.41 6.72 8.17
C PRO A 30 -5.51 5.73 7.43
N VAL A 31 -4.21 5.98 7.51
CA VAL A 31 -3.21 5.06 6.97
C VAL A 31 -2.07 4.95 7.98
N ARG A 32 -1.60 3.74 8.22
CA ARG A 32 -0.41 3.55 9.04
C ARG A 32 0.80 3.53 8.13
N ASP A 33 1.74 4.40 8.41
CA ASP A 33 2.95 4.55 7.61
C ASP A 33 4.07 3.71 8.22
N TYR A 34 4.49 2.67 7.49
CA TYR A 34 5.57 1.80 7.93
C TYR A 34 6.96 2.38 7.65
N GLY A 35 7.05 3.46 6.86
CA GLY A 35 8.30 4.16 6.65
C GLY A 35 9.02 3.79 5.36
N LEU A 36 10.30 4.13 5.34
CA LEU A 36 11.20 3.96 4.20
C LEU A 36 12.08 2.73 4.41
N GLY A 37 12.55 2.14 3.32
CA GLY A 37 13.51 1.05 3.37
C GLY A 37 13.02 -0.16 4.14
N VAL A 38 11.72 -0.41 4.11
CA VAL A 38 11.15 -1.54 4.84
C VAL A 38 11.57 -2.82 4.14
N THR A 39 12.24 -3.71 4.86
CA THR A 39 12.72 -4.97 4.29
C THR A 39 11.58 -5.96 4.14
N LEU A 40 11.81 -7.00 3.32
CA LEU A 40 10.86 -8.08 3.14
C LEU A 40 10.43 -8.68 4.49
N GLU A 41 11.40 -9.01 5.34
CA GLU A 41 11.12 -9.64 6.64
C GLU A 41 10.32 -8.73 7.55
N GLU A 42 10.71 -7.45 7.60
CA GLU A 42 10.00 -6.46 8.41
C GLU A 42 8.56 -6.27 7.95
N LEU A 43 8.37 -6.20 6.63
CA LEU A 43 7.04 -5.94 6.08
C LEU A 43 6.11 -7.14 6.32
N VAL A 44 6.61 -8.35 6.11
CA VAL A 44 5.83 -9.56 6.38
C VAL A 44 5.42 -9.59 7.87
N LYS A 45 6.37 -9.30 8.76
CA LYS A 45 6.10 -9.31 10.19
C LYS A 45 5.02 -8.28 10.57
N LYS A 46 5.16 -7.05 10.07
CA LYS A 46 4.22 -5.98 10.37
C LYS A 46 2.82 -6.28 9.83
N VAL A 47 2.74 -6.78 8.62
CA VAL A 47 1.46 -7.13 8.00
C VAL A 47 0.78 -8.26 8.78
N ARG A 48 1.53 -9.26 9.21
CA ARG A 48 0.98 -10.36 10.01
C ARG A 48 0.48 -9.88 11.37
N GLN A 49 1.14 -8.90 11.96
CA GLN A 49 0.70 -8.33 13.24
C GLN A 49 -0.55 -7.46 13.07
N ASP A 50 -0.53 -6.59 12.07
CA ASP A 50 -1.57 -5.57 11.90
C ASP A 50 -2.79 -6.07 11.15
N ARG A 51 -2.62 -7.08 10.31
CA ARG A 51 -3.69 -7.64 9.47
C ARG A 51 -4.49 -6.57 8.75
N PRO A 52 -3.82 -5.68 7.98
CA PRO A 52 -4.54 -4.63 7.28
C PRO A 52 -5.40 -5.21 6.16
N GLN A 53 -6.44 -4.48 5.80
CA GLN A 53 -7.25 -4.82 4.65
C GLN A 53 -6.51 -4.54 3.35
N VAL A 54 -5.73 -3.44 3.33
CA VAL A 54 -5.00 -2.99 2.14
C VAL A 54 -3.56 -2.68 2.50
N LEU A 55 -2.64 -3.15 1.65
CA LEU A 55 -1.22 -2.84 1.73
C LEU A 55 -0.84 -2.02 0.50
N LEU A 56 -0.42 -0.77 0.73
CA LEU A 56 0.08 0.11 -0.31
C LEU A 56 1.60 0.02 -0.32
N ILE A 57 2.18 -0.30 -1.47
CA ILE A 57 3.63 -0.46 -1.63
C ILE A 57 4.14 0.52 -2.65
N SER A 58 5.08 1.38 -2.23
CA SER A 58 5.77 2.30 -3.12
C SER A 58 7.18 1.80 -3.37
N VAL A 59 7.60 1.72 -4.63
CA VAL A 59 8.97 1.38 -5.01
C VAL A 59 9.45 2.33 -6.09
N LEU A 60 10.76 2.57 -6.11
CA LEU A 60 11.39 3.35 -7.18
C LEU A 60 12.30 2.48 -8.05
N MET A 61 12.96 1.48 -7.46
CA MET A 61 13.94 0.66 -8.15
C MET A 61 13.30 -0.59 -8.72
N LEU A 62 13.69 -0.97 -9.93
CA LEU A 62 13.20 -2.20 -10.55
C LEU A 62 13.47 -3.41 -9.67
N ARG A 63 14.66 -3.49 -9.07
CA ARG A 63 15.01 -4.59 -8.19
C ARG A 63 14.01 -4.76 -7.04
N SER A 64 13.62 -3.64 -6.43
CA SER A 64 12.63 -3.68 -5.35
C SER A 64 11.25 -4.08 -5.87
N ALA A 65 10.88 -3.60 -7.05
CA ALA A 65 9.61 -3.99 -7.68
C ALA A 65 9.55 -5.50 -7.94
N LEU A 66 10.65 -6.09 -8.42
CA LEU A 66 10.70 -7.54 -8.67
C LEU A 66 10.58 -8.34 -7.37
N ARG A 67 11.12 -7.83 -6.27
CA ARG A 67 11.04 -8.51 -4.97
C ARG A 67 9.63 -8.50 -4.37
N VAL A 68 8.74 -7.70 -4.92
CA VAL A 68 7.32 -7.76 -4.50
C VAL A 68 6.76 -9.17 -4.72
N ALA A 69 7.26 -9.90 -5.72
CA ALA A 69 6.82 -11.28 -5.94
C ALA A 69 7.10 -12.17 -4.72
N ASP A 70 8.26 -12.00 -4.07
CA ASP A 70 8.60 -12.76 -2.86
C ASP A 70 7.69 -12.37 -1.70
N LEU A 71 7.40 -11.07 -1.57
CA LEU A 71 6.51 -10.56 -0.56
C LEU A 71 5.11 -11.18 -0.71
N VAL A 72 4.57 -11.14 -1.93
CA VAL A 72 3.24 -11.70 -2.21
C VAL A 72 3.19 -13.18 -1.84
N ARG A 73 4.21 -13.95 -2.23
CA ARG A 73 4.26 -15.38 -1.90
C ARG A 73 4.21 -15.61 -0.39
N GLN A 74 4.95 -14.83 0.38
CA GLN A 74 4.95 -15.00 1.83
C GLN A 74 3.63 -14.58 2.47
N LEU A 75 2.98 -13.55 1.94
CA LEU A 75 1.70 -13.10 2.45
C LEU A 75 0.56 -14.04 2.08
N GLU A 76 0.70 -14.79 1.01
CA GLU A 76 -0.33 -15.79 0.62
C GLU A 76 -0.48 -16.91 1.63
N ALA A 77 0.49 -17.10 2.51
CA ALA A 77 0.36 -18.04 3.61
C ALA A 77 -0.62 -17.59 4.70
N MET A 78 -1.01 -16.32 4.69
CA MET A 78 -1.99 -15.80 5.63
C MET A 78 -3.40 -16.23 5.23
N SER A 79 -4.24 -16.48 6.22
CA SER A 79 -5.64 -16.83 5.96
C SER A 79 -6.39 -15.68 5.28
N GLU A 80 -6.04 -14.45 5.60
CA GLU A 80 -6.64 -13.25 5.02
C GLU A 80 -5.52 -12.27 4.68
N ARG A 81 -4.90 -12.47 3.51
CA ARG A 81 -3.86 -11.54 3.11
C ARG A 81 -4.46 -10.21 2.68
N PRO A 82 -3.73 -9.11 2.83
CA PRO A 82 -4.23 -7.82 2.38
C PRO A 82 -4.38 -7.75 0.86
N TYR A 83 -5.23 -6.85 0.41
CA TYR A 83 -5.27 -6.44 -0.99
C TYR A 83 -4.03 -5.57 -1.25
N ILE A 84 -3.24 -5.93 -2.24
CA ILE A 84 -1.94 -5.31 -2.47
C ILE A 84 -2.00 -4.37 -3.66
N ILE A 85 -1.75 -3.08 -3.40
CA ILE A 85 -1.69 -2.04 -4.42
C ILE A 85 -0.26 -1.54 -4.50
N VAL A 86 0.34 -1.62 -5.68
CA VAL A 86 1.71 -1.17 -5.90
C VAL A 86 1.72 0.12 -6.70
N GLY A 87 2.77 0.92 -6.51
CA GLY A 87 3.00 2.14 -7.26
C GLY A 87 4.47 2.47 -7.35
N GLY A 88 4.79 3.40 -8.23
CA GLY A 88 6.15 3.86 -8.47
C GLY A 88 6.60 3.61 -9.90
N ALA A 89 7.76 4.18 -10.25
CA ALA A 89 8.24 4.23 -11.63
C ALA A 89 8.27 2.87 -12.35
N PRO A 90 8.75 1.77 -11.74
CA PRO A 90 8.79 0.49 -12.47
C PRO A 90 7.42 0.03 -12.96
N PHE A 91 6.39 0.28 -12.18
CA PHE A 91 5.03 -0.14 -12.52
C PHE A 91 4.38 0.78 -13.55
N LEU A 92 4.85 2.03 -13.64
CA LEU A 92 4.41 2.95 -14.68
C LEU A 92 5.06 2.62 -16.02
N LEU A 93 6.33 2.21 -16.00
CA LEU A 93 7.09 1.91 -17.21
C LEU A 93 6.70 0.58 -17.84
N ASP A 94 6.27 -0.38 -17.04
CA ASP A 94 5.84 -1.69 -17.51
C ASP A 94 4.43 -1.97 -16.96
N ALA A 95 3.44 -1.84 -17.83
CA ALA A 95 2.04 -1.97 -17.46
C ALA A 95 1.63 -3.37 -17.03
N GLN A 96 2.46 -4.38 -17.28
CA GLN A 96 2.16 -5.76 -16.89
C GLN A 96 2.89 -6.19 -15.62
N LEU A 97 3.85 -5.40 -15.14
CA LEU A 97 4.72 -5.81 -14.05
C LEU A 97 3.94 -6.09 -12.76
N TRP A 98 2.92 -5.28 -12.44
CA TRP A 98 2.16 -5.48 -11.21
C TRP A 98 1.46 -6.85 -11.18
N ARG A 99 1.00 -7.33 -12.34
CA ARG A 99 0.41 -8.66 -12.43
C ARG A 99 1.46 -9.74 -12.30
N GLN A 100 2.60 -9.55 -12.92
CA GLN A 100 3.69 -10.52 -12.89
C GLN A 100 4.21 -10.75 -11.47
N VAL A 101 4.24 -9.71 -10.64
CA VAL A 101 4.67 -9.85 -9.25
C VAL A 101 3.55 -10.28 -8.31
N GLY A 102 2.34 -10.41 -8.81
CA GLY A 102 1.21 -10.91 -8.02
C GLY A 102 0.45 -9.87 -7.22
N ALA A 103 0.66 -8.57 -7.50
CA ALA A 103 -0.13 -7.52 -6.87
C ALA A 103 -1.58 -7.56 -7.39
N ASP A 104 -2.48 -6.98 -6.62
CA ASP A 104 -3.90 -6.96 -6.98
C ASP A 104 -4.28 -5.76 -7.83
N ALA A 105 -3.51 -4.68 -7.72
CA ALA A 105 -3.73 -3.48 -8.52
C ALA A 105 -2.46 -2.62 -8.55
N MET A 106 -2.45 -1.68 -9.47
CA MET A 106 -1.41 -0.65 -9.58
C MET A 106 -2.10 0.71 -9.58
N ALA A 107 -1.50 1.65 -8.87
CA ALA A 107 -1.96 3.03 -8.87
C ALA A 107 -0.87 3.94 -9.46
N ALA A 108 -1.22 4.72 -10.46
CA ALA A 108 -0.28 5.62 -11.12
C ALA A 108 -0.04 6.90 -10.31
N ASN A 109 -0.96 7.25 -9.43
CA ASN A 109 -0.90 8.49 -8.65
C ASN A 109 -1.81 8.39 -7.44
N SER A 110 -1.79 9.41 -6.59
CA SER A 110 -2.60 9.41 -5.36
C SER A 110 -4.10 9.42 -5.62
N ALA A 111 -4.55 10.03 -6.72
CA ALA A 111 -5.98 10.02 -7.06
C ALA A 111 -6.47 8.60 -7.35
N GLU A 112 -5.64 7.79 -8.02
CA GLU A 112 -5.98 6.39 -8.26
C GLU A 112 -5.99 5.57 -6.97
N VAL A 113 -5.07 5.85 -6.06
CA VAL A 113 -5.09 5.20 -4.74
C VAL A 113 -6.42 5.47 -4.05
N LEU A 114 -6.86 6.72 -4.02
CA LEU A 114 -8.14 7.08 -3.40
C LEU A 114 -9.32 6.36 -4.04
N ARG A 115 -9.33 6.29 -5.36
CA ARG A 115 -10.40 5.59 -6.09
C ARG A 115 -10.42 4.10 -5.74
N LEU A 116 -9.27 3.47 -5.71
CA LEU A 116 -9.16 2.05 -5.37
C LEU A 116 -9.60 1.78 -3.94
N LEU A 117 -9.19 2.62 -3.00
CA LEU A 117 -9.60 2.46 -1.59
C LEU A 117 -11.11 2.59 -1.45
N LYS A 118 -11.72 3.55 -2.14
CA LYS A 118 -13.17 3.69 -2.14
C LYS A 118 -13.86 2.43 -2.67
N SER A 119 -13.34 1.87 -3.75
CA SER A 119 -13.93 0.65 -4.32
C SER A 119 -13.83 -0.53 -3.38
N LEU A 120 -12.90 -0.50 -2.44
CA LEU A 120 -12.71 -1.54 -1.42
C LEU A 120 -13.47 -1.25 -0.13
N GLY A 121 -14.30 -0.19 -0.11
CA GLY A 121 -15.07 0.16 1.06
C GLY A 121 -14.31 0.97 2.10
N ILE A 122 -13.12 1.46 1.77
CA ILE A 122 -12.34 2.30 2.67
C ILE A 122 -12.57 3.76 2.29
N SER A 123 -13.23 4.48 3.15
CA SER A 123 -13.59 5.87 2.91
C SER A 123 -13.16 6.73 4.10
N ALA A 124 -13.61 7.98 4.13
CA ALA A 124 -13.23 8.91 5.17
C ALA A 124 -13.44 8.34 6.56
N ALA A 125 -12.49 8.62 7.46
CA ALA A 125 -12.63 8.26 8.85
C ALA A 125 -13.93 8.85 9.41
N ASP A 126 -14.42 8.23 10.48
CA ASP A 126 -15.72 8.51 11.02
C ASP A 126 -15.82 9.80 11.80
N ALA A 127 -15.24 10.86 11.26
CA ALA A 127 -15.38 12.17 11.86
C ALA A 127 -16.88 12.55 11.95
N GLU A 128 -17.63 12.20 10.91
CA GLU A 128 -19.06 12.44 10.90
C GLU A 128 -19.80 11.57 11.91
N ARG A 129 -19.29 10.41 12.24
CA ARG A 129 -19.91 9.57 13.26
C ARG A 129 -19.61 10.03 14.68
N SER A 130 -18.52 10.76 14.83
CA SER A 130 -18.15 11.28 16.13
C SER A 130 -18.84 12.61 16.44
N VAL A 131 -19.57 13.16 15.53
CA VAL A 131 -20.28 14.42 15.75
C VAL A 131 -21.53 14.11 16.52
N PRO A 132 -21.56 14.41 17.76
CA PRO A 132 -22.75 14.18 18.53
C PRO A 132 -23.66 15.29 18.26
N LEU A 133 -24.04 15.49 18.21
CA LEU A 133 -24.69 16.49 18.37
C LEU A 133 -25.09 17.25 18.60
#